data_e7cec8dcb702979dd7ebe1c9457f390a
#
_entry.id   e7cec8dcb702979dd7ebe1c9457f390a
#
_cell.length_a   1.000
_cell.length_b   1.000
_cell.length_c   1.000
_cell.angle_alpha   90.00
_cell.angle_beta   90.00
_cell.angle_gamma   90.00
#
_symmetry.space_group_name_H-M   'P 1'
#
loop_
_entity.id
_entity.type
_entity.pdbx_description
1 polymer ?
#
loop_
_entity_poly.entity_id
_entity_poly.type
_entity_poly.pdbx_seq_one_letter_code
_entity_poly.pdbx_strand_id
1 'polypeptide(L)'
;MAFESLTDRLAGVFKKLRGHGKLNEADIKAAMREVRMALLEADVNYKVAKDFCAKVSERAMGQEVMESLTPAQQVVKIVNEELTSLMGGNEPKYLRLKNKGQTVLMMCGLQGNGKTTHAAKLGKYYRSQGRRPLLVACDIYRPAAIEQLKVVGEQAGVPVFTLGTEKPEIIAQKALSYAKDHGNDIVILDTAGRLQIDDQLMDELVRIKQTVEVDETLLVVDAMAGQEAVNVAKTFNEKV
;
A
#
# COMPACT_ATOMS: atom_id res chain seq x y z
N MET A 1 -6.79 20.84 -3.50
CA MET A 1 -6.11 19.51 -3.41
C MET A 1 -6.80 18.53 -4.35
N ALA A 2 -6.10 17.52 -4.89
CA ALA A 2 -6.65 16.64 -5.96
C ALA A 2 -7.94 15.91 -5.56
N PHE A 3 -8.07 15.49 -4.30
CA PHE A 3 -9.25 14.78 -3.82
C PHE A 3 -10.50 15.67 -3.66
N GLU A 4 -10.36 16.94 -3.35
CA GLU A 4 -11.50 17.86 -3.28
C GLU A 4 -12.12 18.03 -4.67
N SER A 5 -11.29 18.18 -5.72
CA SER A 5 -11.79 18.29 -7.09
C SER A 5 -12.49 17.01 -7.58
N LEU A 6 -12.01 15.81 -7.20
CA LEU A 6 -12.65 14.54 -7.54
C LEU A 6 -14.01 14.40 -6.84
N THR A 7 -14.07 14.72 -5.54
CA THR A 7 -15.30 14.69 -4.75
C THR A 7 -16.36 15.61 -5.34
N ASP A 8 -15.99 16.85 -5.68
CA ASP A 8 -16.91 17.83 -6.26
C ASP A 8 -17.43 17.41 -7.63
N ARG A 9 -16.57 16.82 -8.47
CA ARG A 9 -16.96 16.31 -9.80
C ARG A 9 -17.91 15.13 -9.68
N LEU A 10 -17.60 14.15 -8.83
CA LEU A 10 -18.50 13.01 -8.58
C LEU A 10 -19.84 13.48 -8.01
N ALA A 11 -19.83 14.44 -7.06
CA ALA A 11 -21.06 15.03 -6.53
C ALA A 11 -21.88 15.74 -7.61
N GLY A 12 -21.22 16.43 -8.55
CA GLY A 12 -21.86 17.07 -9.71
C GLY A 12 -22.57 16.03 -10.63
N VAL A 13 -21.89 14.93 -10.96
CA VAL A 13 -22.46 13.83 -11.76
C VAL A 13 -23.67 13.23 -11.05
N PHE A 14 -23.58 12.95 -9.78
CA PHE A 14 -24.68 12.36 -9.00
C PHE A 14 -25.85 13.32 -8.81
N LYS A 15 -25.60 14.63 -8.72
CA LYS A 15 -26.66 15.65 -8.69
C LYS A 15 -27.45 15.66 -9.99
N LYS A 16 -26.79 15.56 -11.14
CA LYS A 16 -27.46 15.45 -12.45
C LYS A 16 -28.34 14.19 -12.49
N LEU A 17 -27.81 13.02 -12.09
CA LEU A 17 -28.57 11.78 -12.06
C LEU A 17 -29.83 11.86 -11.18
N ARG A 18 -29.75 12.52 -10.01
CA ARG A 18 -30.91 12.72 -9.12
C ARG A 18 -32.01 13.58 -9.71
N GLY A 19 -31.70 14.43 -10.69
CA GLY A 19 -32.67 15.25 -11.41
C GLY A 19 -33.55 14.45 -12.38
N HIS A 20 -33.17 13.19 -12.72
CA HIS A 20 -33.94 12.31 -13.58
C HIS A 20 -34.83 11.40 -12.74
N GLY A 21 -36.14 11.50 -12.90
CA GLY A 21 -37.12 10.68 -12.15
C GLY A 21 -37.02 9.18 -12.47
N LYS A 22 -36.75 8.85 -13.74
CA LYS A 22 -36.42 7.50 -14.22
C LYS A 22 -35.07 7.57 -14.94
N LEU A 23 -34.23 6.57 -14.71
CA LEU A 23 -32.96 6.44 -15.45
C LEU A 23 -33.14 5.42 -16.58
N ASN A 24 -32.49 5.68 -17.70
CA ASN A 24 -32.35 4.74 -18.78
C ASN A 24 -30.87 4.38 -18.99
N GLU A 25 -30.58 3.39 -19.83
CA GLU A 25 -29.21 2.97 -20.10
C GLU A 25 -28.32 4.10 -20.64
N ALA A 26 -28.88 5.02 -21.42
CA ALA A 26 -28.12 6.15 -22.00
C ALA A 26 -27.68 7.12 -20.89
N ASP A 27 -28.54 7.38 -19.89
CA ASP A 27 -28.23 8.23 -18.73
C ASP A 27 -27.10 7.61 -17.91
N ILE A 28 -27.16 6.31 -17.65
CA ILE A 28 -26.10 5.58 -16.91
C ILE A 28 -24.79 5.63 -17.69
N LYS A 29 -24.81 5.35 -18.98
CA LYS A 29 -23.62 5.40 -19.84
C LYS A 29 -23.01 6.81 -19.89
N ALA A 30 -23.83 7.86 -19.95
CA ALA A 30 -23.37 9.25 -19.91
C ALA A 30 -22.73 9.59 -18.58
N ALA A 31 -23.38 9.24 -17.46
CA ALA A 31 -22.83 9.45 -16.13
C ALA A 31 -21.49 8.72 -15.91
N MET A 32 -21.38 7.48 -16.36
CA MET A 32 -20.14 6.70 -16.25
C MET A 32 -19.00 7.26 -17.11
N ARG A 33 -19.31 7.93 -18.23
CA ARG A 33 -18.28 8.69 -18.98
C ARG A 33 -17.74 9.87 -18.16
N GLU A 34 -18.62 10.64 -17.51
CA GLU A 34 -18.20 11.76 -16.65
C GLU A 34 -17.40 11.26 -15.44
N VAL A 35 -17.84 10.17 -14.78
CA VAL A 35 -17.11 9.52 -13.69
C VAL A 35 -15.72 9.07 -14.14
N ARG A 36 -15.62 8.43 -15.31
CA ARG A 36 -14.31 8.01 -15.85
C ARG A 36 -13.40 9.21 -16.10
N MET A 37 -13.92 10.29 -16.67
CA MET A 37 -13.12 11.49 -16.89
C MET A 37 -12.63 12.09 -15.57
N ALA A 38 -13.48 12.16 -14.56
CA ALA A 38 -13.10 12.62 -13.22
C ALA A 38 -11.99 11.77 -12.58
N LEU A 39 -12.06 10.45 -12.73
CA LEU A 39 -11.02 9.52 -12.25
C LEU A 39 -9.69 9.72 -13.00
N LEU A 40 -9.73 9.88 -14.33
CA LEU A 40 -8.52 10.12 -15.14
C LEU A 40 -7.86 11.45 -14.81
N GLU A 41 -8.64 12.51 -14.57
CA GLU A 41 -8.12 13.81 -14.15
C GLU A 41 -7.55 13.78 -12.71
N ALA A 42 -7.99 12.83 -11.89
CA ALA A 42 -7.42 12.52 -10.59
C ALA A 42 -6.23 11.55 -10.68
N ASP A 43 -5.65 11.38 -11.87
CA ASP A 43 -4.48 10.53 -12.15
C ASP A 43 -4.68 9.02 -11.86
N VAL A 44 -5.93 8.55 -11.90
CA VAL A 44 -6.22 7.11 -11.81
C VAL A 44 -5.83 6.41 -13.10
N ASN A 45 -5.17 5.26 -13.00
CA ASN A 45 -4.77 4.46 -14.16
C ASN A 45 -5.95 4.18 -15.09
N TYR A 46 -5.77 4.39 -16.41
CA TYR A 46 -6.82 4.24 -17.43
C TYR A 46 -7.53 2.89 -17.38
N LYS A 47 -6.78 1.78 -17.24
CA LYS A 47 -7.36 0.45 -17.17
C LYS A 47 -8.23 0.27 -15.95
N VAL A 48 -7.75 0.74 -14.78
CA VAL A 48 -8.51 0.71 -13.52
C VAL A 48 -9.80 1.52 -13.63
N ALA A 49 -9.73 2.76 -14.14
CA ALA A 49 -10.90 3.61 -14.34
C ALA A 49 -11.90 3.00 -15.33
N LYS A 50 -11.41 2.37 -16.42
CA LYS A 50 -12.25 1.68 -17.41
C LYS A 50 -12.97 0.48 -16.80
N ASP A 51 -12.24 -0.41 -16.12
CA ASP A 51 -12.77 -1.63 -15.53
C ASP A 51 -13.78 -1.31 -14.41
N PHE A 52 -13.47 -0.30 -13.59
CA PHE A 52 -14.39 0.24 -12.59
C PHE A 52 -15.72 0.72 -13.19
N CYS A 53 -15.64 1.61 -14.20
CA CYS A 53 -16.85 2.13 -14.85
C CYS A 53 -17.67 1.03 -15.57
N ALA A 54 -17.01 0.00 -16.10
CA ALA A 54 -17.69 -1.15 -16.70
C ALA A 54 -18.50 -1.94 -15.66
N LYS A 55 -17.88 -2.27 -14.51
CA LYS A 55 -18.55 -2.97 -13.40
C LYS A 55 -19.73 -2.17 -12.84
N VAL A 56 -19.53 -0.87 -12.61
CA VAL A 56 -20.62 -0.01 -12.14
C VAL A 56 -21.75 0.04 -13.16
N SER A 57 -21.45 0.19 -14.45
CA SER A 57 -22.47 0.22 -15.51
C SER A 57 -23.28 -1.08 -15.56
N GLU A 58 -22.61 -2.23 -15.49
CA GLU A 58 -23.27 -3.54 -15.50
C GLU A 58 -24.24 -3.68 -14.33
N ARG A 59 -23.81 -3.36 -13.12
CA ARG A 59 -24.66 -3.39 -11.91
C ARG A 59 -25.79 -2.37 -11.96
N ALA A 60 -25.50 -1.16 -12.44
CA ALA A 60 -26.48 -0.08 -12.52
C ALA A 60 -27.57 -0.31 -13.59
N MET A 61 -27.29 -1.10 -14.62
CA MET A 61 -28.27 -1.51 -15.64
C MET A 61 -29.09 -2.75 -15.22
N GLY A 62 -28.83 -3.32 -14.05
CA GLY A 62 -29.62 -4.42 -13.52
C GLY A 62 -31.09 -4.04 -13.28
N GLN A 63 -32.00 -5.02 -13.46
CA GLN A 63 -33.44 -4.80 -13.38
C GLN A 63 -33.88 -4.17 -12.04
N GLU A 64 -33.31 -4.60 -10.92
CA GLU A 64 -33.61 -4.07 -9.59
C GLU A 64 -33.36 -2.56 -9.47
N VAL A 65 -32.33 -2.04 -10.15
CA VAL A 65 -31.97 -0.62 -10.14
C VAL A 65 -32.92 0.15 -11.06
N MET A 66 -33.18 -0.37 -12.25
CA MET A 66 -34.00 0.30 -13.27
C MET A 66 -35.48 0.40 -12.87
N GLU A 67 -35.98 -0.58 -12.10
CA GLU A 67 -37.36 -0.61 -11.58
C GLU A 67 -37.50 0.06 -10.21
N SER A 68 -36.39 0.50 -9.59
CA SER A 68 -36.39 1.16 -8.29
C SER A 68 -37.12 2.51 -8.30
N LEU A 69 -37.77 2.86 -7.21
CA LEU A 69 -38.33 4.20 -6.98
C LEU A 69 -37.24 5.28 -6.82
N THR A 70 -35.97 4.88 -6.54
CA THR A 70 -34.84 5.78 -6.32
C THR A 70 -33.60 5.32 -7.12
N PRO A 71 -33.67 5.20 -8.45
CA PRO A 71 -32.61 4.59 -9.24
C PRO A 71 -31.27 5.37 -9.14
N ALA A 72 -31.32 6.68 -9.07
CA ALA A 72 -30.12 7.50 -8.89
C ALA A 72 -29.40 7.24 -7.56
N GLN A 73 -30.14 7.00 -6.49
CA GLN A 73 -29.54 6.65 -5.20
C GLN A 73 -28.91 5.24 -5.23
N GLN A 74 -29.52 4.31 -5.94
CA GLN A 74 -28.97 2.97 -6.13
C GLN A 74 -27.65 3.03 -6.93
N VAL A 75 -27.59 3.86 -7.98
CA VAL A 75 -26.32 4.06 -8.72
C VAL A 75 -25.23 4.65 -7.83
N VAL A 76 -25.54 5.66 -6.99
CA VAL A 76 -24.58 6.22 -6.03
C VAL A 76 -24.10 5.14 -5.04
N LYS A 77 -25.00 4.31 -4.54
CA LYS A 77 -24.65 3.20 -3.65
C LYS A 77 -23.71 2.21 -4.33
N ILE A 78 -24.02 1.80 -5.57
CA ILE A 78 -23.18 0.90 -6.36
C ILE A 78 -21.79 1.49 -6.57
N VAL A 79 -21.68 2.78 -6.93
CA VAL A 79 -20.38 3.46 -7.08
C VAL A 79 -19.60 3.42 -5.78
N ASN A 80 -20.23 3.70 -4.65
CA ASN A 80 -19.58 3.66 -3.32
C ASN A 80 -19.09 2.25 -2.97
N GLU A 81 -19.90 1.22 -3.22
CA GLU A 81 -19.53 -0.18 -2.99
C GLU A 81 -18.35 -0.62 -3.86
N GLU A 82 -18.37 -0.27 -5.15
CA GLU A 82 -17.28 -0.61 -6.07
C GLU A 82 -15.99 0.16 -5.75
N LEU A 83 -16.07 1.45 -5.35
CA LEU A 83 -14.91 2.20 -4.87
C LEU A 83 -14.35 1.57 -3.59
N THR A 84 -15.21 1.22 -2.64
CA THR A 84 -14.79 0.56 -1.41
C THR A 84 -14.12 -0.78 -1.70
N SER A 85 -14.69 -1.58 -2.60
CA SER A 85 -14.11 -2.85 -3.03
C SER A 85 -12.75 -2.65 -3.71
N LEU A 86 -12.63 -1.65 -4.58
CA LEU A 86 -11.38 -1.30 -5.26
C LEU A 86 -10.28 -0.87 -4.28
N MET A 87 -10.66 -0.17 -3.21
CA MET A 87 -9.76 0.25 -2.13
C MET A 87 -9.40 -0.87 -1.14
N GLY A 88 -9.87 -2.10 -1.37
CA GLY A 88 -9.54 -3.27 -0.56
C GLY A 88 -10.67 -3.82 0.30
N GLY A 89 -11.86 -3.27 0.18
CA GLY A 89 -13.06 -3.69 0.93
C GLY A 89 -13.21 -3.05 2.30
N ASN A 90 -14.20 -3.50 3.06
CA ASN A 90 -14.54 -2.96 4.39
C ASN A 90 -13.73 -3.62 5.52
N GLU A 91 -13.08 -4.75 5.26
CA GLU A 91 -12.34 -5.46 6.30
C GLU A 91 -10.91 -4.92 6.39
N PRO A 92 -10.45 -4.56 7.60
CA PRO A 92 -9.08 -4.14 7.80
C PRO A 92 -8.14 -5.31 7.52
N LYS A 93 -7.13 -5.07 6.69
CA LYS A 93 -6.07 -6.05 6.41
C LYS A 93 -4.92 -5.82 7.38
N TYR A 94 -4.74 -6.76 8.30
CA TYR A 94 -3.62 -6.76 9.24
C TYR A 94 -2.48 -7.61 8.70
N LEU A 95 -1.24 -7.28 9.11
CA LEU A 95 -0.10 -8.16 8.84
C LEU A 95 -0.27 -9.47 9.59
N ARG A 96 0.13 -10.56 8.95
CA ARG A 96 0.07 -11.91 9.53
C ARG A 96 1.25 -12.12 10.46
N LEU A 97 1.01 -11.93 11.75
CA LEU A 97 2.04 -12.17 12.76
C LEU A 97 1.99 -13.61 13.24
N LYS A 98 3.16 -14.21 13.39
CA LYS A 98 3.29 -15.55 14.00
C LYS A 98 2.86 -15.53 15.46
N ASN A 99 2.15 -16.55 15.88
CA ASN A 99 1.78 -16.72 17.29
C ASN A 99 2.96 -17.23 18.14
N LYS A 100 3.91 -17.92 17.52
CA LYS A 100 5.13 -18.43 18.14
C LYS A 100 6.33 -18.17 17.23
N GLY A 101 7.45 -17.82 17.82
CA GLY A 101 8.66 -17.47 17.08
C GLY A 101 8.67 -16.03 16.62
N GLN A 102 9.51 -15.73 15.65
CA GLN A 102 9.74 -14.40 15.12
C GLN A 102 8.95 -14.18 13.84
N THR A 103 8.29 -13.05 13.71
CA THR A 103 7.73 -12.57 12.44
C THR A 103 8.75 -11.63 11.78
N VAL A 104 9.13 -11.92 10.56
CA VAL A 104 10.09 -11.16 9.78
C VAL A 104 9.35 -10.30 8.75
N LEU A 105 9.45 -9.00 8.91
CA LEU A 105 8.90 -8.00 7.99
C LEU A 105 10.03 -7.38 7.19
N MET A 106 9.95 -7.35 5.86
CA MET A 106 10.92 -6.71 4.99
C MET A 106 10.32 -5.47 4.35
N MET A 107 10.93 -4.30 4.65
CA MET A 107 10.53 -3.03 4.04
C MET A 107 11.23 -2.87 2.71
N CYS A 108 10.51 -2.67 1.61
CA CYS A 108 11.08 -2.42 0.28
C CYS A 108 10.44 -1.19 -0.39
N GLY A 109 11.03 -0.71 -1.45
CA GLY A 109 10.58 0.47 -2.20
C GLY A 109 11.71 1.40 -2.61
N LEU A 110 11.37 2.42 -3.40
CA LEU A 110 12.35 3.38 -3.91
C LEU A 110 12.92 4.28 -2.80
N GLN A 111 14.02 4.94 -3.10
CA GLN A 111 14.64 5.91 -2.21
C GLN A 111 13.69 7.09 -1.97
N GLY A 112 13.63 7.58 -0.73
CA GLY A 112 12.75 8.71 -0.36
C GLY A 112 11.31 8.33 -0.03
N ASN A 113 10.85 7.12 -0.33
CA ASN A 113 9.46 6.70 -0.06
C ASN A 113 9.12 6.51 1.44
N GLY A 114 10.10 6.67 2.34
CA GLY A 114 9.85 6.66 3.78
C GLY A 114 9.95 5.28 4.45
N LYS A 115 10.66 4.30 3.87
CA LYS A 115 10.85 2.96 4.46
C LYS A 115 11.30 3.02 5.92
N THR A 116 12.41 3.68 6.19
CA THR A 116 12.99 3.85 7.54
C THR A 116 11.98 4.45 8.53
N THR A 117 11.26 5.48 8.10
CA THR A 117 10.22 6.12 8.93
C THR A 117 9.07 5.17 9.23
N HIS A 118 8.63 4.39 8.22
CA HIS A 118 7.53 3.44 8.41
C HIS A 118 7.98 2.22 9.23
N ALA A 119 9.23 1.76 9.07
CA ALA A 119 9.80 0.72 9.93
C ALA A 119 9.73 1.12 11.42
N ALA A 120 10.16 2.34 11.75
CA ALA A 120 10.08 2.85 13.11
C ALA A 120 8.63 3.02 13.62
N LYS A 121 7.71 3.51 12.77
CA LYS A 121 6.29 3.64 13.12
C LYS A 121 5.64 2.28 13.37
N LEU A 122 5.90 1.28 12.53
CA LEU A 122 5.43 -0.10 12.73
C LEU A 122 6.00 -0.69 14.02
N GLY A 123 7.29 -0.49 14.27
CA GLY A 123 7.91 -0.91 15.52
C GLY A 123 7.21 -0.29 16.74
N LYS A 124 6.98 1.03 16.73
CA LYS A 124 6.25 1.72 17.78
C LYS A 124 4.83 1.20 17.96
N TYR A 125 4.13 0.98 16.86
CA TYR A 125 2.76 0.46 16.86
C TYR A 125 2.69 -0.92 17.50
N TYR A 126 3.53 -1.87 17.10
CA TYR A 126 3.51 -3.21 17.68
C TYR A 126 4.02 -3.24 19.13
N ARG A 127 4.98 -2.38 19.46
CA ARG A 127 5.40 -2.21 20.87
C ARG A 127 4.24 -1.76 21.75
N SER A 128 3.38 -0.85 21.26
CA SER A 128 2.20 -0.41 22.02
C SER A 128 1.15 -1.52 22.22
N GLN A 129 1.23 -2.59 21.41
CA GLN A 129 0.42 -3.79 21.56
C GLN A 129 1.07 -4.90 22.40
N GLY A 130 2.16 -4.57 23.10
CA GLY A 130 2.86 -5.53 23.96
C GLY A 130 3.82 -6.47 23.22
N ARG A 131 4.07 -6.24 21.90
CA ARG A 131 5.06 -7.00 21.13
C ARG A 131 6.48 -6.43 21.36
N ARG A 132 7.48 -7.19 20.98
CA ARG A 132 8.89 -6.84 21.16
C ARG A 132 9.59 -6.72 19.80
N PRO A 133 9.38 -5.61 19.06
CA PRO A 133 10.00 -5.39 17.75
C PRO A 133 11.50 -5.10 17.86
N LEU A 134 12.23 -5.48 16.80
CA LEU A 134 13.61 -5.13 16.52
C LEU A 134 13.71 -4.51 15.13
N LEU A 135 14.31 -3.34 15.00
CA LEU A 135 14.64 -2.74 13.71
C LEU A 135 16.03 -3.22 13.28
N VAL A 136 16.21 -3.50 12.01
CA VAL A 136 17.46 -4.03 11.44
C VAL A 136 17.94 -3.14 10.30
N ALA A 137 19.15 -2.59 10.41
CA ALA A 137 19.73 -1.71 9.40
C ALA A 137 20.36 -2.53 8.26
N CYS A 138 19.60 -2.74 7.18
CA CYS A 138 20.08 -3.41 5.97
C CYS A 138 20.45 -2.43 4.85
N ASP A 139 20.21 -1.11 4.97
CA ASP A 139 20.70 -0.08 4.05
C ASP A 139 22.16 0.27 4.41
N ILE A 140 23.10 -0.50 3.87
CA ILE A 140 24.54 -0.35 4.15
C ILE A 140 25.24 0.64 3.22
N TYR A 141 24.58 1.03 2.13
CA TYR A 141 25.19 1.89 1.11
C TYR A 141 25.22 3.36 1.51
N ARG A 142 24.42 3.73 2.47
CA ARG A 142 24.33 5.08 3.00
C ARG A 142 24.63 5.09 4.50
N PRO A 143 25.83 5.48 4.91
CA PRO A 143 26.17 5.53 6.36
C PRO A 143 25.17 6.35 7.18
N ALA A 144 24.66 7.44 6.61
CA ALA A 144 23.62 8.24 7.24
C ALA A 144 22.30 7.50 7.45
N ALA A 145 21.97 6.44 6.67
CA ALA A 145 20.75 5.68 6.84
C ALA A 145 20.77 4.83 8.12
N ILE A 146 21.92 4.25 8.46
CA ILE A 146 22.12 3.49 9.69
C ILE A 146 21.89 4.41 10.91
N GLU A 147 22.53 5.59 10.90
CA GLU A 147 22.34 6.57 11.98
C GLU A 147 20.90 7.10 12.02
N GLN A 148 20.29 7.33 10.87
CA GLN A 148 18.87 7.71 10.79
C GLN A 148 17.98 6.66 11.45
N LEU A 149 18.18 5.37 11.15
CA LEU A 149 17.38 4.29 11.73
C LEU A 149 17.58 4.22 13.25
N LYS A 150 18.80 4.43 13.76
CA LYS A 150 19.07 4.50 15.20
C LYS A 150 18.30 5.63 15.87
N VAL A 151 18.35 6.84 15.29
CA VAL A 151 17.63 8.02 15.83
C VAL A 151 16.12 7.78 15.86
N VAL A 152 15.53 7.31 14.77
CA VAL A 152 14.07 7.08 14.73
C VAL A 152 13.66 5.86 15.57
N GLY A 153 14.53 4.87 15.72
CA GLY A 153 14.34 3.72 16.61
C GLY A 153 14.33 4.15 18.08
N GLU A 154 15.26 5.00 18.49
CA GLU A 154 15.29 5.58 19.83
C GLU A 154 14.03 6.40 20.12
N GLN A 155 13.62 7.28 19.20
CA GLN A 155 12.38 8.06 19.33
C GLN A 155 11.12 7.17 19.42
N ALA A 156 11.13 6.01 18.74
CA ALA A 156 10.06 5.03 18.81
C ALA A 156 10.16 4.14 20.07
N GLY A 157 11.31 4.16 20.76
CA GLY A 157 11.64 3.27 21.86
C GLY A 157 11.82 1.82 21.41
N VAL A 158 12.28 1.59 20.20
CA VAL A 158 12.48 0.28 19.57
C VAL A 158 13.97 0.05 19.38
N PRO A 159 14.54 -1.10 19.84
CA PRO A 159 15.95 -1.39 19.64
C PRO A 159 16.29 -1.54 18.16
N VAL A 160 17.54 -1.18 17.82
CA VAL A 160 18.07 -1.24 16.45
C VAL A 160 19.29 -2.15 16.44
N PHE A 161 19.27 -3.12 15.53
CA PHE A 161 20.41 -4.00 15.24
C PHE A 161 21.15 -3.53 14.00
N THR A 162 22.47 -3.48 14.06
CA THR A 162 23.35 -3.13 12.94
C THR A 162 24.68 -3.88 13.04
N LEU A 163 25.28 -4.19 11.89
CA LEU A 163 26.64 -4.74 11.78
C LEU A 163 27.51 -3.86 10.87
N GLY A 164 27.21 -2.57 10.78
CA GLY A 164 27.94 -1.64 9.92
C GLY A 164 27.69 -1.95 8.45
N THR A 165 28.77 -2.17 7.68
CA THR A 165 28.74 -2.35 6.23
C THR A 165 28.81 -3.82 5.78
N GLU A 166 28.46 -4.76 6.66
CA GLU A 166 28.36 -6.17 6.29
C GLU A 166 27.22 -6.39 5.29
N LYS A 167 27.25 -7.50 4.54
CA LYS A 167 26.22 -7.79 3.52
C LYS A 167 24.82 -7.84 4.14
N PRO A 168 23.79 -7.28 3.49
CA PRO A 168 22.45 -7.21 4.03
C PRO A 168 21.84 -8.57 4.41
N GLU A 169 22.10 -9.61 3.62
CA GLU A 169 21.64 -10.97 3.91
C GLU A 169 22.30 -11.55 5.16
N ILE A 170 23.57 -11.22 5.41
CA ILE A 170 24.29 -11.63 6.63
C ILE A 170 23.77 -10.85 7.84
N ILE A 171 23.53 -9.55 7.67
CA ILE A 171 22.93 -8.71 8.73
C ILE A 171 21.57 -9.29 9.14
N ALA A 172 20.72 -9.62 8.17
CA ALA A 172 19.40 -10.18 8.42
C ALA A 172 19.49 -11.51 9.18
N GLN A 173 20.38 -12.42 8.77
CA GLN A 173 20.59 -13.70 9.44
C GLN A 173 21.05 -13.55 10.90
N LYS A 174 22.04 -12.68 11.11
CA LYS A 174 22.55 -12.42 12.48
C LYS A 174 21.53 -11.68 13.34
N ALA A 175 20.73 -10.82 12.74
CA ALA A 175 19.64 -10.15 13.44
C ALA A 175 18.58 -11.12 13.97
N LEU A 176 18.24 -12.19 13.22
CA LEU A 176 17.32 -13.22 13.71
C LEU A 176 17.89 -13.97 14.92
N SER A 177 19.17 -14.31 14.89
CA SER A 177 19.83 -14.93 16.05
C SER A 177 19.80 -14.00 17.25
N TYR A 178 20.19 -12.74 17.04
CA TYR A 178 20.13 -11.71 18.08
C TYR A 178 18.72 -11.55 18.66
N ALA A 179 17.73 -11.44 17.79
CA ALA A 179 16.32 -11.29 18.17
C ALA A 179 15.82 -12.47 19.01
N LYS A 180 16.26 -13.70 18.67
CA LYS A 180 15.94 -14.92 19.44
C LYS A 180 16.52 -14.83 20.85
N ASP A 181 17.79 -14.46 20.97
CA ASP A 181 18.50 -14.40 22.24
C ASP A 181 17.96 -13.28 23.16
N HIS A 182 17.44 -12.19 22.57
CA HIS A 182 16.85 -11.06 23.30
C HIS A 182 15.32 -11.13 23.42
N GLY A 183 14.72 -12.20 22.90
CA GLY A 183 13.28 -12.44 22.98
C GLY A 183 12.45 -11.47 22.14
N ASN A 184 13.00 -10.86 21.06
CA ASN A 184 12.23 -10.10 20.11
C ASN A 184 11.36 -11.04 19.26
N ASP A 185 10.11 -10.67 19.05
CA ASP A 185 9.12 -11.48 18.33
C ASP A 185 8.70 -10.88 16.97
N ILE A 186 9.15 -9.67 16.67
CA ILE A 186 9.00 -9.02 15.36
C ILE A 186 10.36 -8.48 14.94
N VAL A 187 10.80 -8.82 13.73
CA VAL A 187 12.05 -8.30 13.12
C VAL A 187 11.68 -7.53 11.87
N ILE A 188 12.03 -6.24 11.84
CA ILE A 188 11.72 -5.35 10.74
C ILE A 188 13.02 -4.99 10.03
N LEU A 189 13.21 -5.53 8.82
CA LEU A 189 14.36 -5.28 7.97
C LEU A 189 14.15 -3.98 7.19
N ASP A 190 14.91 -2.93 7.50
CA ASP A 190 14.93 -1.67 6.74
C ASP A 190 15.95 -1.78 5.63
N THR A 191 15.50 -2.08 4.41
CA THR A 191 16.37 -2.34 3.26
C THR A 191 16.72 -1.07 2.50
N ALA A 192 17.78 -1.15 1.71
CA ALA A 192 18.17 -0.08 0.82
C ALA A 192 17.05 0.30 -0.16
N GLY A 193 17.06 1.55 -0.58
CA GLY A 193 16.25 2.02 -1.70
C GLY A 193 17.14 2.74 -2.70
N ARG A 194 16.87 2.55 -3.98
CA ARG A 194 17.53 3.28 -5.07
C ARG A 194 16.55 4.25 -5.72
N LEU A 195 17.07 5.20 -6.48
CA LEU A 195 16.25 6.18 -7.20
C LEU A 195 15.39 5.53 -8.28
N GLN A 196 15.85 4.41 -8.82
CA GLN A 196 15.14 3.63 -9.84
C GLN A 196 15.21 2.14 -9.49
N ILE A 197 14.29 1.38 -10.05
CA ILE A 197 14.34 -0.08 -9.96
C ILE A 197 15.47 -0.56 -10.87
N ASP A 198 16.45 -1.23 -10.29
CA ASP A 198 17.53 -1.90 -11.01
C ASP A 198 17.65 -3.35 -10.55
N ASP A 199 18.34 -4.16 -11.36
CA ASP A 199 18.49 -5.58 -11.07
C ASP A 199 19.30 -5.82 -9.79
N GLN A 200 20.27 -4.96 -9.45
CA GLN A 200 21.07 -5.10 -8.24
C GLN A 200 20.21 -4.96 -6.96
N LEU A 201 19.28 -4.00 -6.96
CA LEU A 201 18.34 -3.83 -5.85
C LEU A 201 17.45 -5.07 -5.71
N MET A 202 16.91 -5.55 -6.83
CA MET A 202 16.02 -6.72 -6.82
C MET A 202 16.74 -7.98 -6.38
N ASP A 203 17.93 -8.22 -6.90
CA ASP A 203 18.77 -9.36 -6.51
C ASP A 203 19.14 -9.33 -5.01
N GLU A 204 19.38 -8.14 -4.44
CA GLU A 204 19.66 -7.99 -3.02
C GLU A 204 18.43 -8.37 -2.18
N LEU A 205 17.24 -7.86 -2.52
CA LEU A 205 16.02 -8.20 -1.81
C LEU A 205 15.70 -9.70 -1.91
N VAL A 206 15.92 -10.30 -3.08
CA VAL A 206 15.76 -11.75 -3.29
C VAL A 206 16.75 -12.54 -2.44
N ARG A 207 18.04 -12.13 -2.37
CA ARG A 207 19.04 -12.78 -1.50
C ARG A 207 18.66 -12.70 -0.03
N ILE A 208 18.19 -11.56 0.44
CA ILE A 208 17.68 -11.43 1.83
C ILE A 208 16.55 -12.42 2.04
N LYS A 209 15.57 -12.45 1.15
CA LYS A 209 14.37 -13.31 1.24
C LYS A 209 14.70 -14.80 1.19
N GLN A 210 15.75 -15.18 0.45
CA GLN A 210 16.24 -16.56 0.38
C GLN A 210 17.07 -16.97 1.62
N THR A 211 17.76 -16.01 2.24
CA THR A 211 18.62 -16.25 3.40
C THR A 211 17.82 -16.34 4.70
N VAL A 212 16.77 -15.53 4.82
CA VAL A 212 15.87 -15.52 5.97
C VAL A 212 14.43 -15.69 5.48
N GLU A 213 13.65 -16.49 6.23
CA GLU A 213 12.23 -16.66 5.92
C GLU A 213 11.48 -15.35 6.22
N VAL A 214 11.22 -14.57 5.18
CA VAL A 214 10.45 -13.34 5.27
C VAL A 214 8.96 -13.68 5.26
N ASP A 215 8.24 -13.29 6.31
CA ASP A 215 6.80 -13.55 6.43
C ASP A 215 5.96 -12.57 5.61
N GLU A 216 6.34 -11.30 5.63
CA GLU A 216 5.64 -10.25 4.88
C GLU A 216 6.65 -9.28 4.24
N THR A 217 6.47 -9.03 2.95
CA THR A 217 7.19 -8.00 2.20
C THR A 217 6.32 -6.76 2.07
N LEU A 218 6.76 -5.63 2.60
CA LEU A 218 6.01 -4.38 2.64
C LEU A 218 6.60 -3.38 1.66
N LEU A 219 5.93 -3.17 0.54
CA LEU A 219 6.30 -2.13 -0.42
C LEU A 219 5.80 -0.76 0.06
N VAL A 220 6.74 0.15 0.33
CA VAL A 220 6.45 1.54 0.67
C VAL A 220 6.50 2.38 -0.60
N VAL A 221 5.37 3.01 -0.92
CA VAL A 221 5.20 3.83 -2.11
C VAL A 221 4.81 5.25 -1.70
N ASP A 222 5.34 6.24 -2.40
CA ASP A 222 4.93 7.63 -2.22
C ASP A 222 3.55 7.84 -2.87
N ALA A 223 2.60 8.38 -2.11
CA ALA A 223 1.26 8.70 -2.61
C ALA A 223 1.28 9.76 -3.73
N MET A 224 2.36 10.54 -3.84
CA MET A 224 2.54 11.54 -4.90
C MET A 224 3.07 10.94 -6.20
N ALA A 225 3.43 9.65 -6.24
CA ALA A 225 3.99 9.00 -7.43
C ALA A 225 2.97 8.78 -8.56
N GLY A 226 1.66 9.00 -8.31
CA GLY A 226 0.62 8.84 -9.31
C GLY A 226 0.61 7.44 -9.94
N GLN A 227 0.45 7.38 -11.27
CA GLN A 227 0.39 6.10 -12.01
C GLN A 227 1.67 5.28 -11.95
N GLU A 228 2.83 5.91 -11.71
CA GLU A 228 4.11 5.22 -11.60
C GLU A 228 4.12 4.25 -10.40
N ALA A 229 3.37 4.55 -9.35
CA ALA A 229 3.18 3.66 -8.21
C ALA A 229 2.71 2.25 -8.62
N VAL A 230 1.85 2.16 -9.63
CA VAL A 230 1.33 0.88 -10.15
C VAL A 230 2.44 0.09 -10.85
N ASN A 231 3.28 0.76 -11.65
CA ASN A 231 4.40 0.13 -12.36
C ASN A 231 5.43 -0.38 -11.35
N VAL A 232 5.78 0.45 -10.36
CA VAL A 232 6.67 0.07 -9.26
C VAL A 232 6.12 -1.17 -8.54
N ALA A 233 4.85 -1.15 -8.14
CA ALA A 233 4.23 -2.26 -7.41
C ALA A 233 4.24 -3.56 -8.23
N LYS A 234 3.96 -3.49 -9.54
CA LYS A 234 4.03 -4.67 -10.42
C LYS A 234 5.44 -5.25 -10.46
N THR A 235 6.44 -4.41 -10.71
CA THR A 235 7.84 -4.87 -10.82
C THR A 235 8.32 -5.52 -9.52
N PHE A 236 8.00 -4.93 -8.36
CA PHE A 236 8.32 -5.56 -7.07
C PHE A 236 7.58 -6.88 -6.87
N ASN A 237 6.29 -6.95 -7.21
CA ASN A 237 5.50 -8.17 -7.06
C ASN A 237 5.94 -9.32 -7.98
N GLU A 238 6.54 -8.99 -9.14
CA GLU A 238 7.04 -9.99 -10.10
C GLU A 238 8.43 -10.53 -9.70
N LYS A 239 9.25 -9.72 -9.05
CA LYS A 239 10.67 -10.05 -8.77
C LYS A 239 10.94 -10.44 -7.31
N VAL A 240 10.17 -9.94 -6.36
CA VAL A 240 10.33 -10.06 -4.92
C VAL A 240 9.08 -10.64 -4.26
#